data_ecfe71681c3b56837665c7ec9b144965
#
_entry.id   ecfe71681c3b56837665c7ec9b144965
#
_cell.length_a   1.000
_cell.length_b   1.000
_cell.length_c   1.000
_cell.angle_alpha   90.00
_cell.angle_beta   90.00
_cell.angle_gamma   90.00
#
_symmetry.space_group_name_H-M   'P 1'
#
loop_
_entity.id
_entity.type
_entity.pdbx_description
1 polymer ?
#
loop_
_entity_poly.entity_id
_entity_poly.type
_entity_poly.pdbx_seq_one_letter_code
_entity_poly.pdbx_strand_id
1 'polypeptide(L)'
;DRAVSVLLNVLEENLRLLHPFLPFVTEEIYSKLPLKEITENRAKVGTCNVLSNSTYSSMLINAPFPEVMEMRKNDEVTERFDVLKDLIGKIRALRTECGLDPASKINIAILITPNSPAEVCREKVEMIQLLAGVAKVEFVQSKPDGAIGTVGTGFEAFILVDDSINKEQLLARFKKLIETETGYVKKSEAKLSGKFVEHAPADVIAAEKEKLEESKRKIEKLNSYIESL
;
A
#
# COMPACT_ATOMS: atom_id res chain seq x y z
N ASP A 1 4.52 25.49 -5.97
CA ASP A 1 3.80 24.28 -5.53
C ASP A 1 4.42 23.66 -4.29
N ARG A 2 3.63 23.65 -3.20
CA ARG A 2 4.10 23.15 -1.88
C ARG A 2 4.57 21.68 -1.94
N ALA A 3 3.87 20.83 -2.69
CA ALA A 3 4.21 19.42 -2.85
C ALA A 3 5.57 19.23 -3.53
N VAL A 4 5.85 20.01 -4.58
CA VAL A 4 7.13 19.95 -5.31
C VAL A 4 8.28 20.39 -4.37
N SER A 5 8.08 21.43 -3.57
CA SER A 5 9.09 21.87 -2.60
C SER A 5 9.41 20.80 -1.56
N VAL A 6 8.40 20.09 -1.05
CA VAL A 6 8.60 18.97 -0.12
C VAL A 6 9.38 17.84 -0.79
N LEU A 7 8.97 17.43 -1.99
CA LEU A 7 9.65 16.37 -2.76
C LEU A 7 11.11 16.70 -3.02
N LEU A 8 11.43 17.92 -3.45
CA LEU A 8 12.80 18.34 -3.73
C LEU A 8 13.66 18.36 -2.45
N ASN A 9 13.10 18.78 -1.31
CA ASN A 9 13.85 18.74 -0.06
C ASN A 9 14.11 17.30 0.41
N VAL A 10 13.10 16.41 0.32
CA VAL A 10 13.27 14.99 0.66
C VAL A 10 14.29 14.35 -0.28
N LEU A 11 14.26 14.67 -1.56
CA LEU A 11 15.24 14.17 -2.53
C LEU A 11 16.65 14.66 -2.19
N GLU A 12 16.81 15.93 -1.91
CA GLU A 12 18.10 16.55 -1.56
C GLU A 12 18.71 15.91 -0.29
N GLU A 13 17.91 15.72 0.75
CA GLU A 13 18.36 15.04 1.98
C GLU A 13 18.74 13.58 1.73
N ASN A 14 17.96 12.86 0.89
CA ASN A 14 18.31 11.50 0.50
C ASN A 14 19.60 11.42 -0.31
N LEU A 15 19.87 12.37 -1.18
CA LEU A 15 21.14 12.43 -1.93
C LEU A 15 22.33 12.59 -1.00
N ARG A 16 22.22 13.43 0.07
CA ARG A 16 23.25 13.56 1.11
C ARG A 16 23.48 12.26 1.88
N LEU A 17 22.41 11.54 2.21
CA LEU A 17 22.48 10.24 2.88
C LEU A 17 23.15 9.17 2.02
N LEU A 18 22.89 9.17 0.70
CA LEU A 18 23.41 8.20 -0.25
C LEU A 18 24.82 8.53 -0.76
N HIS A 19 25.25 9.79 -0.64
CA HIS A 19 26.50 10.26 -1.22
C HIS A 19 27.74 9.46 -0.79
N PRO A 20 27.91 9.03 0.46
CA PRO A 20 29.04 8.20 0.88
C PRO A 20 29.13 6.85 0.13
N PHE A 21 28.03 6.34 -0.38
CA PHE A 21 27.95 5.05 -1.07
C PHE A 21 27.99 5.18 -2.60
N LEU A 22 27.42 6.25 -3.12
CA LEU A 22 27.24 6.48 -4.58
C LEU A 22 27.62 7.91 -4.97
N PRO A 23 28.89 8.34 -4.74
CA PRO A 23 29.27 9.74 -4.85
C PRO A 23 29.05 10.34 -6.24
N PHE A 24 29.37 9.63 -7.31
CA PHE A 24 29.26 10.17 -8.68
C PHE A 24 27.79 10.35 -9.12
N VAL A 25 26.94 9.38 -8.82
CA VAL A 25 25.52 9.42 -9.24
C VAL A 25 24.77 10.50 -8.46
N THR A 26 25.00 10.57 -7.15
CA THR A 26 24.35 11.55 -6.30
C THR A 26 24.78 12.98 -6.58
N GLU A 27 26.07 13.20 -6.87
CA GLU A 27 26.58 14.51 -7.29
C GLU A 27 25.97 14.98 -8.61
N GLU A 28 25.88 14.06 -9.60
CA GLU A 28 25.30 14.36 -10.91
C GLU A 28 23.80 14.73 -10.78
N ILE A 29 23.04 14.00 -9.96
CA ILE A 29 21.62 14.31 -9.71
C ILE A 29 21.51 15.64 -8.98
N TYR A 30 22.31 15.86 -7.93
CA TYR A 30 22.30 17.08 -7.12
C TYR A 30 22.60 18.34 -7.97
N SER A 31 23.54 18.25 -8.88
CA SER A 31 23.91 19.38 -9.78
C SER A 31 22.76 19.85 -10.68
N LYS A 32 21.78 18.96 -10.91
CA LYS A 32 20.60 19.24 -11.76
C LYS A 32 19.38 19.73 -10.96
N LEU A 33 19.46 19.72 -9.63
CA LEU A 33 18.35 20.21 -8.81
C LEU A 33 18.25 21.74 -8.87
N PRO A 34 17.04 22.29 -8.95
CA PRO A 34 16.80 23.74 -8.98
C PRO A 34 16.94 24.34 -7.55
N LEU A 35 18.12 24.20 -6.94
CA LEU A 35 18.36 24.54 -5.54
C LEU A 35 18.15 26.03 -5.22
N LYS A 36 18.48 26.91 -6.16
CA LYS A 36 18.26 28.36 -6.01
C LYS A 36 16.78 28.70 -5.94
N GLU A 37 15.97 28.12 -6.84
CA GLU A 37 14.51 28.30 -6.86
C GLU A 37 13.85 27.75 -5.61
N ILE A 38 14.36 26.63 -5.08
CA ILE A 38 13.90 26.05 -3.82
C ILE A 38 14.13 27.02 -2.67
N THR A 39 15.30 27.64 -2.59
CA THR A 39 15.66 28.58 -1.54
C THR A 39 14.80 29.85 -1.60
N GLU A 40 14.61 30.42 -2.79
CA GLU A 40 13.81 31.64 -3.01
C GLU A 40 12.31 31.39 -2.71
N ASN A 41 11.77 30.24 -3.10
CA ASN A 41 10.39 29.88 -2.81
C ASN A 41 10.14 29.58 -1.32
N ARG A 42 11.14 29.09 -0.58
CA ARG A 42 11.06 28.97 0.88
C ARG A 42 10.78 30.29 1.57
N ALA A 43 11.46 31.36 1.14
CA ALA A 43 11.28 32.72 1.70
C ALA A 43 9.86 33.26 1.44
N LYS A 44 9.23 32.86 0.32
CA LYS A 44 7.89 33.33 -0.08
C LYS A 44 6.74 32.55 0.57
N VAL A 45 6.94 31.28 0.86
CA VAL A 45 5.85 30.38 1.35
C VAL A 45 5.70 30.40 2.87
N GLY A 46 6.49 31.18 3.62
CA GLY A 46 6.31 31.54 5.04
C GLY A 46 5.98 30.46 6.08
N THR A 47 5.70 29.24 5.64
CA THR A 47 5.08 28.18 6.44
C THR A 47 5.91 26.90 6.60
N CYS A 48 7.10 26.86 6.02
CA CYS A 48 7.99 25.73 6.19
C CYS A 48 9.31 26.10 6.88
N ASN A 49 9.23 26.59 8.11
CA ASN A 49 10.35 26.53 9.07
C ASN A 49 10.80 25.09 9.37
N VAL A 50 10.12 24.12 8.76
CA VAL A 50 10.37 22.67 8.92
C VAL A 50 11.55 22.18 8.08
N LEU A 51 11.91 22.92 7.04
CA LEU A 51 12.97 22.49 6.12
C LEU A 51 14.21 23.33 6.43
N SER A 52 14.95 22.86 7.39
CA SER A 52 16.28 23.26 7.87
C SER A 52 16.94 24.56 7.31
N ASN A 53 17.71 25.22 8.18
CA ASN A 53 18.77 26.17 7.88
C ASN A 53 19.91 25.59 7.00
N SER A 54 19.65 24.56 6.17
CA SER A 54 20.69 24.00 5.31
C SER A 54 21.02 25.00 4.22
N THR A 55 22.16 25.62 4.36
CA THR A 55 22.82 26.34 3.29
C THR A 55 23.15 25.32 2.21
N TYR A 56 22.50 25.40 1.06
CA TYR A 56 22.85 24.52 -0.05
C TYR A 56 24.28 24.78 -0.47
N SER A 57 25.08 23.72 -0.54
CA SER A 57 26.40 23.78 -1.11
C SER A 57 26.31 23.75 -2.63
N SER A 58 27.30 24.33 -3.31
CA SER A 58 27.45 24.21 -4.77
C SER A 58 27.73 22.78 -5.22
N MET A 59 28.30 21.97 -4.34
CA MET A 59 28.62 20.57 -4.55
C MET A 59 28.11 19.75 -3.37
N LEU A 60 27.56 18.58 -3.63
CA LEU A 60 26.99 17.70 -2.60
C LEU A 60 28.03 17.23 -1.59
N ILE A 61 29.26 16.97 -2.05
CA ILE A 61 30.38 16.57 -1.19
C ILE A 61 30.68 17.57 -0.05
N ASN A 62 30.35 18.83 -0.23
CA ASN A 62 30.54 19.87 0.78
C ASN A 62 29.29 20.10 1.64
N ALA A 63 28.19 19.41 1.35
CA ALA A 63 26.95 19.55 2.10
C ALA A 63 27.07 18.81 3.45
N PRO A 64 26.53 19.37 4.55
CA PRO A 64 26.55 18.70 5.85
C PRO A 64 25.69 17.43 5.79
N PHE A 65 26.12 16.40 6.52
CA PHE A 65 25.30 15.18 6.66
C PHE A 65 23.97 15.50 7.33
N PRO A 66 22.84 14.91 6.88
CA PRO A 66 21.53 15.22 7.44
C PRO A 66 21.43 14.83 8.91
N GLU A 67 20.84 15.71 9.70
CA GLU A 67 20.56 15.49 11.11
C GLU A 67 19.08 15.21 11.35
N VAL A 68 18.78 14.38 12.36
CA VAL A 68 17.41 14.08 12.74
C VAL A 68 16.77 15.32 13.38
N MET A 69 15.66 15.75 12.85
CA MET A 69 14.86 16.83 13.42
C MET A 69 13.64 16.26 14.16
N GLU A 70 13.71 16.18 15.48
CA GLU A 70 12.63 15.64 16.31
C GLU A 70 11.29 16.37 16.09
N MET A 71 11.34 17.71 15.85
CA MET A 71 10.15 18.51 15.56
C MET A 71 9.40 18.11 14.27
N ARG A 72 10.02 17.30 13.39
CA ARG A 72 9.38 16.77 12.17
C ARG A 72 8.63 15.47 12.43
N LYS A 73 8.87 14.82 13.56
CA LYS A 73 8.17 13.59 13.93
C LYS A 73 6.76 13.94 14.41
N ASN A 74 5.79 13.28 13.84
CA ASN A 74 4.40 13.38 14.26
C ASN A 74 3.76 12.00 14.10
N ASP A 75 3.70 11.27 15.20
CA ASP A 75 3.25 9.89 15.23
C ASP A 75 1.78 9.77 14.82
N GLU A 76 0.94 10.73 15.21
CA GLU A 76 -0.48 10.75 14.82
C GLU A 76 -0.64 10.88 13.29
N VAL A 77 0.10 11.80 12.66
CA VAL A 77 0.06 11.97 11.20
C VAL A 77 0.60 10.73 10.49
N THR A 78 1.64 10.11 11.05
CA THR A 78 2.21 8.88 10.50
C THR A 78 1.21 7.74 10.55
N GLU A 79 0.57 7.53 11.70
CA GLU A 79 -0.45 6.50 11.89
C GLU A 79 -1.64 6.69 10.93
N ARG A 80 -2.16 7.91 10.83
CA ARG A 80 -3.23 8.27 9.89
C ARG A 80 -2.84 8.00 8.43
N PHE A 81 -1.60 8.33 8.06
CA PHE A 81 -1.10 8.07 6.70
C PHE A 81 -0.89 6.58 6.43
N ASP A 82 -0.42 5.81 7.41
CA ASP A 82 -0.24 4.36 7.28
C ASP A 82 -1.58 3.64 7.09
N VAL A 83 -2.62 4.07 7.79
CA VAL A 83 -3.98 3.55 7.58
C VAL A 83 -4.49 3.86 6.17
N LEU A 84 -4.27 5.07 5.66
CA LEU A 84 -4.64 5.43 4.29
C LEU A 84 -3.89 4.60 3.25
N LYS A 85 -2.60 4.38 3.47
CA LYS A 85 -1.75 3.54 2.62
C LYS A 85 -2.21 2.08 2.64
N ASP A 86 -2.55 1.54 3.81
CA ASP A 86 -3.10 0.18 3.98
C ASP A 86 -4.42 0.03 3.22
N LEU A 87 -5.34 0.99 3.36
CA LEU A 87 -6.62 0.99 2.63
C LEU A 87 -6.40 0.94 1.11
N ILE A 88 -5.57 1.83 0.57
CA ILE A 88 -5.28 1.87 -0.87
C ILE A 88 -4.65 0.56 -1.33
N GLY A 89 -3.70 0.02 -0.56
CA GLY A 89 -3.05 -1.26 -0.83
C GLY A 89 -4.03 -2.42 -0.85
N LYS A 90 -4.93 -2.50 0.12
CA LYS A 90 -5.97 -3.54 0.22
C LYS A 90 -7.00 -3.47 -0.90
N ILE A 91 -7.42 -2.26 -1.30
CA ILE A 91 -8.33 -2.10 -2.45
C ILE A 91 -7.65 -2.58 -3.74
N ARG A 92 -6.38 -2.23 -3.95
CA ARG A 92 -5.61 -2.70 -5.12
C ARG A 92 -5.44 -4.22 -5.12
N ALA A 93 -5.12 -4.81 -3.97
CA ALA A 93 -5.01 -6.26 -3.82
C ALA A 93 -6.35 -6.95 -4.12
N LEU A 94 -7.44 -6.43 -3.57
CA LEU A 94 -8.78 -6.97 -3.78
C LEU A 94 -9.21 -6.89 -5.26
N ARG A 95 -8.87 -5.78 -5.95
CA ARG A 95 -9.08 -5.67 -7.41
C ARG A 95 -8.33 -6.75 -8.19
N THR A 96 -7.09 -7.02 -7.82
CA THR A 96 -6.27 -8.05 -8.46
C THR A 96 -6.84 -9.45 -8.21
N GLU A 97 -7.28 -9.73 -6.99
CA GLU A 97 -7.95 -10.98 -6.63
C GLU A 97 -9.24 -11.18 -7.44
N CYS A 98 -10.05 -10.13 -7.58
CA CYS A 98 -11.25 -10.15 -8.42
C CYS A 98 -10.94 -10.21 -9.92
N GLY A 99 -9.69 -9.96 -10.34
CA GLY A 99 -9.30 -9.90 -11.75
C GLY A 99 -9.88 -8.72 -12.51
N LEU A 100 -10.14 -7.63 -11.82
CA LEU A 100 -10.64 -6.40 -12.42
C LEU A 100 -9.50 -5.65 -13.12
N ASP A 101 -9.80 -5.11 -14.30
CA ASP A 101 -8.82 -4.34 -15.06
C ASP A 101 -8.35 -3.11 -14.25
N PRO A 102 -7.03 -2.90 -14.09
CA PRO A 102 -6.50 -1.71 -13.44
C PRO A 102 -6.99 -0.37 -14.05
N ALA A 103 -7.31 -0.35 -15.33
CA ALA A 103 -7.82 0.84 -16.01
C ALA A 103 -9.32 1.10 -15.75
N SER A 104 -10.11 0.07 -15.38
CA SER A 104 -11.51 0.25 -15.04
C SER A 104 -11.67 0.95 -13.69
N LYS A 105 -12.62 1.85 -13.59
CA LYS A 105 -12.97 2.47 -12.30
C LYS A 105 -14.03 1.63 -11.60
N ILE A 106 -13.84 1.39 -10.31
CA ILE A 106 -14.77 0.61 -9.48
C ILE A 106 -15.45 1.49 -8.45
N ASN A 107 -16.61 1.06 -7.96
CA ASN A 107 -17.28 1.67 -6.82
C ASN A 107 -16.96 0.91 -5.55
N ILE A 108 -16.68 1.64 -4.47
CA ILE A 108 -16.33 1.05 -3.17
C ILE A 108 -17.19 1.60 -2.05
N ALA A 109 -17.42 0.78 -1.05
CA ALA A 109 -17.95 1.21 0.24
C ALA A 109 -16.88 1.02 1.31
N ILE A 110 -16.83 1.96 2.26
CA ILE A 110 -15.90 1.89 3.40
C ILE A 110 -16.71 2.01 4.69
N LEU A 111 -16.54 1.03 5.57
CA LEU A 111 -17.02 1.06 6.93
C LEU A 111 -15.85 1.46 7.82
N ILE A 112 -16.00 2.52 8.58
CA ILE A 112 -14.95 3.05 9.47
C ILE A 112 -15.35 2.79 10.91
N THR A 113 -14.44 2.23 11.69
CA THR A 113 -14.59 2.10 13.13
C THR A 113 -14.56 3.50 13.76
N PRO A 114 -15.56 3.90 14.54
CA PRO A 114 -15.59 5.20 15.19
C PRO A 114 -14.34 5.44 16.06
N ASN A 115 -13.89 6.69 16.10
CA ASN A 115 -12.71 7.13 16.86
C ASN A 115 -11.41 6.39 16.52
N SER A 116 -11.29 5.87 15.29
CA SER A 116 -10.06 5.25 14.79
C SER A 116 -9.28 6.20 13.90
N PRO A 117 -7.96 5.97 13.69
CA PRO A 117 -7.17 6.72 12.72
C PRO A 117 -7.73 6.69 11.29
N ALA A 118 -8.61 5.73 10.98
CA ALA A 118 -9.25 5.57 9.68
C ALA A 118 -10.24 6.68 9.32
N GLU A 119 -10.61 7.55 10.27
CA GLU A 119 -11.41 8.76 9.96
C GLU A 119 -10.74 9.66 8.90
N VAL A 120 -9.41 9.59 8.76
CA VAL A 120 -8.67 10.29 7.70
C VAL A 120 -9.17 9.93 6.29
N CYS A 121 -9.73 8.74 6.10
CA CYS A 121 -10.27 8.30 4.81
C CYS A 121 -11.43 9.18 4.34
N ARG A 122 -12.21 9.76 5.25
CA ARG A 122 -13.27 10.72 4.94
C ARG A 122 -12.73 12.04 4.40
N GLU A 123 -11.57 12.46 4.92
CA GLU A 123 -10.92 13.71 4.50
C GLU A 123 -10.16 13.59 3.18
N LYS A 124 -9.74 12.37 2.82
CA LYS A 124 -8.83 12.09 1.70
C LYS A 124 -9.47 11.26 0.58
N VAL A 125 -10.77 11.43 0.36
CA VAL A 125 -11.53 10.68 -0.67
C VAL A 125 -10.92 10.83 -2.06
N GLU A 126 -10.54 12.05 -2.46
CA GLU A 126 -9.94 12.30 -3.77
C GLU A 126 -8.62 11.51 -3.97
N MET A 127 -7.82 11.41 -2.91
CA MET A 127 -6.58 10.64 -2.94
C MET A 127 -6.87 9.13 -3.08
N ILE A 128 -7.87 8.62 -2.37
CA ILE A 128 -8.31 7.22 -2.50
C ILE A 128 -8.78 6.95 -3.92
N GLN A 129 -9.63 7.82 -4.48
CA GLN A 129 -10.14 7.68 -5.84
C GLN A 129 -9.01 7.66 -6.87
N LEU A 130 -8.07 8.58 -6.76
CA LEU A 130 -6.95 8.70 -7.68
C LEU A 130 -6.00 7.48 -7.57
N LEU A 131 -5.60 7.12 -6.36
CA LEU A 131 -4.57 6.11 -6.14
C LEU A 131 -5.09 4.68 -6.21
N ALA A 132 -6.34 4.43 -5.83
CA ALA A 132 -6.93 3.09 -5.91
C ALA A 132 -7.74 2.85 -7.19
N GLY A 133 -7.88 3.86 -8.08
CA GLY A 133 -8.63 3.74 -9.33
C GLY A 133 -10.13 3.57 -9.07
N VAL A 134 -10.68 4.37 -8.15
CA VAL A 134 -12.08 4.30 -7.70
C VAL A 134 -12.89 5.43 -8.32
N ALA A 135 -14.10 5.12 -8.81
CA ALA A 135 -15.04 6.12 -9.31
C ALA A 135 -15.78 6.81 -8.17
N LYS A 136 -16.33 6.03 -7.25
CA LYS A 136 -17.14 6.51 -6.13
C LYS A 136 -16.74 5.82 -4.84
N VAL A 137 -16.65 6.60 -3.76
CA VAL A 137 -16.44 6.11 -2.40
C VAL A 137 -17.69 6.40 -1.59
N GLU A 138 -18.28 5.38 -1.00
CA GLU A 138 -19.41 5.50 -0.08
C GLU A 138 -18.97 5.11 1.34
N PHE A 139 -19.42 5.85 2.35
CA PHE A 139 -19.18 5.49 3.74
C PHE A 139 -20.46 4.87 4.30
N VAL A 140 -20.33 3.64 4.78
CA VAL A 140 -21.45 2.82 5.24
C VAL A 140 -21.31 2.46 6.72
N GLN A 141 -22.43 2.07 7.35
CA GLN A 141 -22.48 1.63 8.74
C GLN A 141 -22.53 0.10 8.89
N SER A 142 -22.81 -0.60 7.79
CA SER A 142 -22.85 -2.07 7.74
C SER A 142 -22.34 -2.54 6.39
N LYS A 143 -21.94 -3.81 6.33
CA LYS A 143 -21.52 -4.45 5.08
C LYS A 143 -22.67 -4.39 4.06
N PRO A 144 -22.42 -3.89 2.83
CA PRO A 144 -23.41 -3.93 1.76
C PRO A 144 -23.64 -5.36 1.25
N ASP A 145 -24.87 -5.68 0.85
CA ASP A 145 -25.18 -6.94 0.19
C ASP A 145 -24.50 -7.03 -1.19
N GLY A 146 -24.06 -8.21 -1.56
CA GLY A 146 -23.40 -8.43 -2.86
C GLY A 146 -22.05 -7.73 -2.99
N ALA A 147 -21.37 -7.44 -1.89
CA ALA A 147 -20.07 -6.75 -1.89
C ALA A 147 -18.95 -7.64 -1.39
N ILE A 148 -17.80 -7.57 -2.05
CA ILE A 148 -16.59 -8.30 -1.70
C ILE A 148 -15.69 -7.40 -0.85
N GLY A 149 -15.35 -7.85 0.36
CA GLY A 149 -14.68 -7.02 1.34
C GLY A 149 -13.29 -7.46 1.75
N THR A 150 -12.57 -6.52 2.33
CA THR A 150 -11.30 -6.75 3.03
C THR A 150 -11.28 -5.92 4.30
N VAL A 151 -10.58 -6.41 5.32
CA VAL A 151 -10.50 -5.78 6.64
C VAL A 151 -9.12 -5.15 6.82
N GLY A 152 -9.07 -3.94 7.34
CA GLY A 152 -7.86 -3.22 7.70
C GLY A 152 -7.89 -2.69 9.12
N THR A 153 -6.89 -1.91 9.48
CA THR A 153 -6.80 -1.32 10.82
C THR A 153 -7.79 -0.17 10.97
N GLY A 154 -8.90 -0.44 11.68
CA GLY A 154 -9.95 0.54 11.94
C GLY A 154 -10.89 0.78 10.76
N PHE A 155 -10.88 -0.05 9.72
CA PHE A 155 -11.80 0.01 8.59
C PHE A 155 -12.09 -1.36 7.98
N GLU A 156 -13.20 -1.44 7.28
CA GLU A 156 -13.48 -2.48 6.30
C GLU A 156 -13.77 -1.81 4.95
N ALA A 157 -13.22 -2.35 3.88
CA ALA A 157 -13.42 -1.83 2.53
C ALA A 157 -14.06 -2.89 1.64
N PHE A 158 -15.04 -2.47 0.86
CA PHE A 158 -15.85 -3.36 0.02
C PHE A 158 -15.84 -2.86 -1.42
N ILE A 159 -15.63 -3.74 -2.38
CA ILE A 159 -15.92 -3.49 -3.79
C ILE A 159 -17.40 -3.78 -4.01
N LEU A 160 -18.15 -2.80 -4.52
CA LEU A 160 -19.54 -2.95 -4.87
C LEU A 160 -19.62 -3.64 -6.24
N VAL A 161 -20.26 -4.81 -6.27
CA VAL A 161 -20.48 -5.56 -7.52
C VAL A 161 -21.76 -5.04 -8.17
N ASP A 162 -21.59 -4.01 -8.97
CA ASP A 162 -22.66 -3.39 -9.77
C ASP A 162 -22.67 -3.91 -11.22
N ASP A 163 -23.51 -3.34 -12.05
CA ASP A 163 -23.67 -3.73 -13.47
C ASP A 163 -22.36 -3.61 -14.29
N SER A 164 -21.36 -2.88 -13.78
CA SER A 164 -20.06 -2.74 -14.43
C SER A 164 -19.17 -3.97 -14.23
N ILE A 165 -19.49 -4.83 -13.25
CA ILE A 165 -18.73 -6.03 -12.89
C ILE A 165 -19.58 -7.26 -13.20
N ASN A 166 -19.10 -8.09 -14.16
CA ASN A 166 -19.79 -9.33 -14.50
C ASN A 166 -19.68 -10.37 -13.37
N LYS A 167 -20.76 -10.52 -12.60
CA LYS A 167 -20.86 -11.42 -11.46
C LYS A 167 -20.60 -12.88 -11.84
N GLU A 168 -21.06 -13.35 -13.00
CA GLU A 168 -20.87 -14.74 -13.44
C GLU A 168 -19.39 -15.02 -13.73
N GLN A 169 -18.71 -14.08 -14.40
CA GLN A 169 -17.27 -14.19 -14.66
C GLN A 169 -16.45 -14.18 -13.36
N LEU A 170 -16.85 -13.35 -12.40
CA LEU A 170 -16.22 -13.26 -11.11
C LEU A 170 -16.37 -14.56 -10.31
N LEU A 171 -17.57 -15.13 -10.27
CA LEU A 171 -17.82 -16.42 -9.66
C LEU A 171 -17.05 -17.56 -10.33
N ALA A 172 -17.02 -17.59 -11.67
CA ALA A 172 -16.25 -18.59 -12.43
C ALA A 172 -14.75 -18.48 -12.11
N ARG A 173 -14.23 -17.25 -12.00
CA ARG A 173 -12.84 -17.00 -11.61
C ARG A 173 -12.53 -17.52 -10.21
N PHE A 174 -13.37 -17.20 -9.21
CA PHE A 174 -13.16 -17.66 -7.84
C PHE A 174 -13.20 -19.18 -7.75
N LYS A 175 -14.14 -19.83 -8.40
CA LYS A 175 -14.22 -21.31 -8.49
C LYS A 175 -12.94 -21.92 -9.06
N LYS A 176 -12.39 -21.33 -10.14
CA LYS A 176 -11.14 -21.79 -10.76
C LYS A 176 -9.94 -21.58 -9.82
N LEU A 177 -9.88 -20.46 -9.09
CA LEU A 177 -8.83 -20.22 -8.10
C LEU A 177 -8.91 -21.22 -6.95
N ILE A 178 -10.10 -21.50 -6.42
CA ILE A 178 -10.32 -22.52 -5.38
C ILE A 178 -9.87 -23.92 -5.87
N GLU A 179 -10.20 -24.30 -7.09
CA GLU A 179 -9.75 -25.57 -7.67
C GLU A 179 -8.22 -25.65 -7.74
N THR A 180 -7.57 -24.57 -8.17
CA THR A 180 -6.11 -24.47 -8.22
C THR A 180 -5.48 -24.61 -6.83
N GLU A 181 -5.96 -23.83 -5.85
CA GLU A 181 -5.44 -23.88 -4.48
C GLU A 181 -5.73 -25.24 -3.81
N THR A 182 -6.89 -25.84 -4.08
CA THR A 182 -7.20 -27.21 -3.62
C THR A 182 -6.22 -28.24 -4.19
N GLY A 183 -5.79 -28.06 -5.44
CA GLY A 183 -4.73 -28.85 -6.05
C GLY A 183 -3.38 -28.72 -5.32
N TYR A 184 -3.03 -27.49 -4.88
CA TYR A 184 -1.82 -27.26 -4.08
C TYR A 184 -1.94 -27.88 -2.68
N VAL A 185 -3.07 -27.71 -2.00
CA VAL A 185 -3.34 -28.34 -0.69
C VAL A 185 -3.14 -29.85 -0.75
N LYS A 186 -3.75 -30.55 -1.73
CA LYS A 186 -3.59 -31.97 -1.89
C LYS A 186 -2.14 -32.41 -2.13
N LYS A 187 -1.39 -31.66 -2.95
CA LYS A 187 0.04 -31.92 -3.20
C LYS A 187 0.90 -31.72 -1.95
N SER A 188 0.69 -30.64 -1.21
CA SER A 188 1.43 -30.36 0.02
C SER A 188 1.09 -31.38 1.13
N GLU A 189 -0.18 -31.78 1.28
CA GLU A 189 -0.59 -32.82 2.22
C GLU A 189 0.03 -34.18 1.86
N ALA A 190 0.05 -34.56 0.59
CA ALA A 190 0.70 -35.78 0.12
C ALA A 190 2.22 -35.76 0.39
N LYS A 191 2.88 -34.63 0.22
CA LYS A 191 4.30 -34.50 0.57
C LYS A 191 4.52 -34.61 2.08
N LEU A 192 3.70 -33.93 2.89
CA LEU A 192 3.84 -33.92 4.35
C LEU A 192 3.42 -35.26 5.01
N SER A 193 2.65 -36.12 4.33
CA SER A 193 2.30 -37.45 4.81
C SER A 193 3.26 -38.55 4.31
N GLY A 194 4.16 -38.25 3.38
CA GLY A 194 5.07 -39.20 2.78
C GLY A 194 6.48 -39.20 3.37
N LYS A 195 7.38 -40.00 2.78
CA LYS A 195 8.79 -40.10 3.16
C LYS A 195 9.58 -38.83 3.11
N PHE A 196 9.02 -37.75 2.53
CA PHE A 196 9.61 -36.44 2.47
C PHE A 196 9.91 -35.86 3.87
N VAL A 197 9.02 -36.10 4.85
CA VAL A 197 9.18 -35.63 6.23
C VAL A 197 10.34 -36.34 6.95
N GLU A 198 10.66 -37.58 6.56
CA GLU A 198 11.75 -38.35 7.17
C GLU A 198 13.14 -37.87 6.71
N HIS A 199 13.24 -37.27 5.53
CA HIS A 199 14.51 -36.93 4.90
C HIS A 199 14.74 -35.44 4.65
N ALA A 200 13.70 -34.58 4.73
CA ALA A 200 13.80 -33.16 4.48
C ALA A 200 14.30 -32.40 5.72
N PRO A 201 15.10 -31.34 5.56
CA PRO A 201 15.47 -30.42 6.64
C PRO A 201 14.24 -29.79 7.31
N ALA A 202 14.33 -29.50 8.60
CA ALA A 202 13.19 -29.00 9.39
C ALA A 202 12.66 -27.65 8.89
N ASP A 203 13.49 -26.79 8.36
CA ASP A 203 13.16 -25.50 7.75
C ASP A 203 12.32 -25.66 6.47
N VAL A 204 12.63 -26.67 5.66
CA VAL A 204 11.86 -26.99 4.43
C VAL A 204 10.50 -27.57 4.78
N ILE A 205 10.42 -28.40 5.82
CA ILE A 205 9.12 -28.92 6.31
C ILE A 205 8.26 -27.79 6.87
N ALA A 206 8.87 -26.85 7.62
CA ALA A 206 8.17 -25.69 8.16
C ALA A 206 7.62 -24.79 7.03
N ALA A 207 8.44 -24.50 6.02
CA ALA A 207 8.02 -23.72 4.85
C ALA A 207 6.88 -24.38 4.06
N GLU A 208 6.88 -25.72 3.91
CA GLU A 208 5.80 -26.44 3.23
C GLU A 208 4.50 -26.45 4.05
N LYS A 209 4.58 -26.53 5.38
CA LYS A 209 3.42 -26.36 6.28
C LYS A 209 2.83 -24.96 6.20
N GLU A 210 3.67 -23.92 6.18
CA GLU A 210 3.22 -22.55 6.05
C GLU A 210 2.48 -22.32 4.73
N LYS A 211 3.01 -22.81 3.62
CA LYS A 211 2.33 -22.78 2.31
C LYS A 211 0.99 -23.49 2.31
N LEU A 212 0.91 -24.66 2.98
CA LEU A 212 -0.33 -25.39 3.12
C LEU A 212 -1.40 -24.57 3.85
N GLU A 213 -1.03 -23.96 4.97
CA GLU A 213 -1.94 -23.12 5.75
C GLU A 213 -2.33 -21.85 4.99
N GLU A 214 -1.40 -21.26 4.23
CA GLU A 214 -1.70 -20.11 3.37
C GLU A 214 -2.72 -20.46 2.28
N SER A 215 -2.55 -21.60 1.61
CA SER A 215 -3.51 -22.06 0.59
C SER A 215 -4.89 -22.36 1.20
N LYS A 216 -4.97 -22.95 2.40
CA LYS A 216 -6.24 -23.17 3.10
C LYS A 216 -6.95 -21.84 3.43
N ARG A 217 -6.22 -20.85 3.97
CA ARG A 217 -6.76 -19.51 4.24
C ARG A 217 -7.27 -18.81 2.98
N LYS A 218 -6.55 -18.97 1.85
CA LYS A 218 -7.00 -18.44 0.55
C LYS A 218 -8.31 -19.08 0.10
N ILE A 219 -8.47 -20.38 0.25
CA ILE A 219 -9.70 -21.09 -0.09
C ILE A 219 -10.86 -20.59 0.77
N GLU A 220 -10.68 -20.48 2.09
CA GLU A 220 -11.69 -19.94 3.01
C GLU A 220 -12.12 -18.52 2.62
N LYS A 221 -11.14 -17.65 2.32
CA LYS A 221 -11.39 -16.28 1.88
C LYS A 221 -12.18 -16.24 0.56
N LEU A 222 -11.80 -17.06 -0.42
CA LEU A 222 -12.51 -17.12 -1.72
C LEU A 222 -13.93 -17.65 -1.57
N ASN A 223 -14.15 -18.63 -0.68
CA ASN A 223 -15.50 -19.13 -0.37
C ASN A 223 -16.35 -18.03 0.26
N SER A 224 -15.80 -17.25 1.20
CA SER A 224 -16.52 -16.11 1.80
C SER A 224 -16.90 -15.03 0.78
N TYR A 225 -16.08 -14.86 -0.27
CA TYR A 225 -16.42 -13.97 -1.39
C TYR A 225 -17.58 -14.49 -2.21
N ILE A 226 -17.62 -15.79 -2.49
CA ILE A 226 -18.72 -16.43 -3.22
C ILE A 226 -20.03 -16.32 -2.44
N GLU A 227 -19.99 -16.55 -1.12
CA GLU A 227 -21.15 -16.41 -0.24
C GLU A 227 -21.67 -14.97 -0.12
N SER A 228 -20.78 -13.99 -0.32
CA SER A 228 -21.12 -12.56 -0.25
C SER A 228 -21.74 -12.02 -1.55
N LEU A 229 -21.63 -12.74 -2.66
CA LEU A 229 -22.14 -12.37 -3.99
C LEU A 229 -23.56 -12.90 -4.25
#